data_04f8988b77c111d5d126e50ac598b6a2
#
_entry.id   04f8988b77c111d5d126e50ac598b6a2
#
_cell.length_a   1.000
_cell.length_b   1.000
_cell.length_c   1.000
_cell.angle_alpha   90.00
_cell.angle_beta   90.00
_cell.angle_gamma   90.00
#
_symmetry.space_group_name_H-M   'P 1'
#
loop_
_entity.id
_entity.type
_entity.pdbx_description
1 polymer ?
#
loop_
_entity_poly.entity_id
_entity_poly.type
_entity_poly.pdbx_seq_one_letter_code
_entity_poly.pdbx_strand_id
1 'polypeptide(L)'
;NSSSAASDVYKRQSLYRSLRRTNPSPYMFYFNFSDFSIIGSSPEILVKVENHDEVTIRPIAGTRPRGHNQGEDKKLENDLLNDKKELAEHLMLLDLGRNDIGKVSEIGSVKITESFVIEKYSHVMHIVSNVKGKLSKGVSNVSALLSGLPAGTVSGAPKIRAREILEEVELVLGSICGGGVGYFS
;
A
#
# COMPACT_ATOMS: atom_id res chain seq x y z
N ASN A 1 -25.26 -28.23 14.03
CA ASN A 1 -24.53 -27.30 13.10
C ASN A 1 -23.91 -26.07 13.77
N SER A 2 -24.18 -25.79 15.05
CA SER A 2 -23.58 -24.64 15.75
C SER A 2 -22.12 -24.85 16.16
N SER A 3 -21.67 -26.07 16.36
CA SER A 3 -20.29 -26.37 16.78
C SER A 3 -19.25 -26.18 15.66
N SER A 4 -19.61 -26.42 14.40
CA SER A 4 -18.69 -26.22 13.25
C SER A 4 -18.43 -24.75 12.98
N ALA A 5 -19.45 -23.89 13.02
CA ALA A 5 -19.32 -22.45 12.82
C ALA A 5 -18.44 -21.79 13.90
N ALA A 6 -18.63 -22.18 15.18
CA ALA A 6 -17.78 -21.69 16.27
C ALA A 6 -16.30 -22.10 16.08
N SER A 7 -16.06 -23.36 15.69
CA SER A 7 -14.71 -23.86 15.42
C SER A 7 -14.02 -23.10 14.28
N ASP A 8 -14.74 -22.71 13.23
CA ASP A 8 -14.20 -21.98 12.10
C ASP A 8 -13.87 -20.51 12.46
N VAL A 9 -14.68 -19.87 13.30
CA VAL A 9 -14.37 -18.53 13.84
C VAL A 9 -13.07 -18.57 14.67
N TYR A 10 -12.88 -19.57 15.51
CA TYR A 10 -11.63 -19.73 16.28
C TYR A 10 -10.41 -19.93 15.37
N LYS A 11 -10.55 -20.70 14.29
CA LYS A 11 -9.45 -20.89 13.32
C LYS A 11 -9.07 -19.59 12.63
N ARG A 12 -10.04 -18.78 12.21
CA ARG A 12 -9.82 -17.47 11.56
C ARG A 12 -9.10 -16.50 12.51
N GLN A 13 -9.53 -16.40 13.76
CA GLN A 13 -8.86 -15.58 14.77
C GLN A 13 -7.45 -16.09 15.07
N SER A 14 -7.24 -17.40 15.13
CA SER A 14 -5.92 -18.01 15.36
C SER A 14 -4.97 -17.68 14.21
N LEU A 15 -5.46 -17.68 12.97
CA LEU A 15 -4.71 -17.26 11.79
C LEU A 15 -4.25 -15.80 11.93
N TYR A 16 -5.15 -14.88 12.29
CA TYR A 16 -4.79 -13.48 12.50
C TYR A 16 -3.76 -13.31 13.63
N ARG A 17 -3.91 -14.03 14.73
CA ARG A 17 -2.93 -14.00 15.84
C ARG A 17 -1.57 -14.55 15.43
N SER A 18 -1.54 -15.61 14.60
CA SER A 18 -0.30 -16.10 14.01
C SER A 18 0.34 -15.06 13.10
N LEU A 19 -0.43 -14.46 12.19
CA LEU A 19 0.05 -13.44 11.27
C LEU A 19 0.71 -12.26 12.01
N ARG A 20 0.09 -11.79 13.10
CA ARG A 20 0.65 -10.73 13.95
C ARG A 20 2.02 -11.08 14.57
N ARG A 21 2.30 -12.35 14.75
CA ARG A 21 3.57 -12.83 15.34
C ARG A 21 4.63 -13.08 14.28
N THR A 22 4.23 -13.62 13.13
CA THR A 22 5.16 -14.05 12.08
C THR A 22 5.49 -12.93 11.10
N ASN A 23 4.53 -12.08 10.80
CA ASN A 23 4.68 -10.98 9.84
C ASN A 23 3.93 -9.72 10.29
N PRO A 24 4.37 -9.07 11.38
CA PRO A 24 3.78 -7.81 11.82
C PRO A 24 4.03 -6.71 10.77
N SER A 25 2.99 -5.94 10.48
CA SER A 25 3.05 -4.77 9.60
C SER A 25 2.30 -3.61 10.23
N PRO A 26 2.54 -2.36 9.82
CA PRO A 26 1.86 -1.18 10.36
C PRO A 26 0.34 -1.22 10.25
N TYR A 27 -0.19 -1.85 9.20
CA TYR A 27 -1.62 -1.91 8.92
C TYR A 27 -2.09 -3.36 8.93
N MET A 28 -2.55 -3.81 10.09
CA MET A 28 -3.12 -5.14 10.26
C MET A 28 -4.61 -5.05 10.48
N PHE A 29 -5.37 -5.91 9.81
CA PHE A 29 -6.81 -5.91 9.90
C PHE A 29 -7.40 -7.32 9.92
N TYR A 30 -8.58 -7.43 10.56
CA TYR A 30 -9.41 -8.61 10.59
C TYR A 30 -10.86 -8.18 10.51
N PHE A 31 -11.48 -8.43 9.37
CA PHE A 31 -12.92 -8.25 9.16
C PHE A 31 -13.62 -9.59 9.16
N ASN A 32 -14.63 -9.73 10.00
CA ASN A 32 -15.41 -10.93 10.09
C ASN A 32 -16.83 -10.63 9.59
N PHE A 33 -17.15 -11.14 8.42
CA PHE A 33 -18.47 -11.11 7.83
C PHE A 33 -19.19 -12.42 8.13
N SER A 34 -20.51 -12.52 7.82
CA SER A 34 -21.31 -13.72 8.08
C SER A 34 -20.70 -14.97 7.44
N ASP A 35 -20.30 -14.88 6.19
CA ASP A 35 -19.93 -16.04 5.37
C ASP A 35 -18.42 -16.18 5.16
N PHE A 36 -17.66 -15.08 5.28
CA PHE A 36 -16.22 -15.06 5.08
C PHE A 36 -15.51 -14.08 6.03
N SER A 37 -14.19 -14.15 6.06
CA SER A 37 -13.37 -13.16 6.76
C SER A 37 -12.24 -12.68 5.87
N ILE A 38 -11.88 -11.41 6.02
CA ILE A 38 -10.70 -10.83 5.37
C ILE A 38 -9.67 -10.55 6.45
N ILE A 39 -8.49 -11.14 6.28
CA ILE A 39 -7.37 -11.01 7.21
C ILE A 39 -6.18 -10.50 6.41
N GLY A 40 -5.55 -9.43 6.88
CA GLY A 40 -4.42 -8.86 6.17
C GLY A 40 -3.38 -8.21 7.05
N SER A 41 -2.20 -8.08 6.47
CA SER A 41 -1.04 -7.40 7.02
C SER A 41 -0.40 -6.61 5.88
N SER A 42 -0.52 -5.29 5.91
CA SER A 42 -0.04 -4.41 4.84
C SER A 42 0.99 -3.40 5.37
N PRO A 43 2.11 -3.20 4.66
CA PRO A 43 3.05 -2.13 4.97
C PRO A 43 2.66 -0.80 4.32
N GLU A 44 1.77 -0.81 3.34
CA GLU A 44 1.55 0.31 2.42
C GLU A 44 0.29 1.11 2.78
N ILE A 45 0.43 2.44 2.75
CA ILE A 45 -0.67 3.40 2.86
C ILE A 45 -1.20 3.66 1.46
N LEU A 46 -2.50 3.43 1.24
CA LEU A 46 -3.16 3.84 0.01
C LEU A 46 -3.28 5.38 -0.05
N VAL A 47 -3.98 5.97 0.90
CA VAL A 47 -4.08 7.42 1.13
C VAL A 47 -4.29 7.66 2.61
N LYS A 48 -3.62 8.64 3.17
CA LYS A 48 -3.81 9.09 4.55
C LYS A 48 -4.10 10.58 4.55
N VAL A 49 -5.10 10.99 5.32
CA VAL A 49 -5.39 12.41 5.59
C VAL A 49 -5.22 12.65 7.08
N GLU A 50 -4.40 13.61 7.44
CA GLU A 50 -4.11 14.01 8.82
C GLU A 50 -4.25 15.51 8.98
N ASN A 51 -4.35 15.96 10.22
CA ASN A 51 -4.38 17.38 10.58
C ASN A 51 -5.46 18.18 9.79
N HIS A 52 -6.56 17.54 9.44
CA HIS A 52 -7.71 18.02 8.68
C HIS A 52 -7.48 18.23 7.17
N ASP A 53 -6.24 18.47 6.69
CA ASP A 53 -5.99 18.82 5.30
C ASP A 53 -4.66 18.30 4.72
N GLU A 54 -3.83 17.64 5.49
CA GLU A 54 -2.59 17.05 4.99
C GLU A 54 -2.87 15.66 4.39
N VAL A 55 -2.78 15.55 3.06
CA VAL A 55 -2.92 14.27 2.36
C VAL A 55 -1.54 13.67 2.06
N THR A 56 -1.41 12.38 2.31
CA THR A 56 -0.16 11.63 2.15
C THR A 56 -0.39 10.36 1.34
N ILE A 57 0.49 10.08 0.38
CA ILE A 57 0.66 8.79 -0.28
C ILE A 57 2.11 8.35 -0.10
N ARG A 58 2.31 7.06 0.10
CA ARG A 58 3.62 6.52 0.40
C ARG A 58 3.90 5.28 -0.46
N PRO A 59 4.36 5.47 -1.72
CA PRO A 59 4.66 4.37 -2.61
C PRO A 59 5.82 3.53 -2.08
N ILE A 60 5.65 2.22 -2.17
CA ILE A 60 6.64 1.21 -1.80
C ILE A 60 6.88 0.34 -3.02
N ALA A 61 8.13 0.22 -3.44
CA ALA A 61 8.52 -0.68 -4.53
C ALA A 61 9.96 -1.15 -4.34
N GLY A 62 10.31 -2.22 -5.06
CA GLY A 62 11.60 -2.86 -4.90
C GLY A 62 11.70 -3.66 -3.61
N THR A 63 12.28 -4.85 -3.69
CA THR A 63 12.34 -5.74 -2.53
C THR A 63 13.66 -6.49 -2.50
N ARG A 64 14.26 -6.56 -1.30
CA ARG A 64 15.32 -7.52 -0.99
C ARG A 64 15.02 -8.18 0.35
N PRO A 65 15.44 -9.43 0.55
CA PRO A 65 15.36 -10.07 1.86
C PRO A 65 16.26 -9.36 2.87
N ARG A 66 16.01 -9.60 4.15
CA ARG A 66 16.94 -9.19 5.20
C ARG A 66 18.16 -10.10 5.18
N GLY A 67 19.33 -9.54 5.46
CA GLY A 67 20.56 -10.29 5.62
C GLY A 67 20.63 -10.96 7.00
N HIS A 68 21.45 -12.01 7.12
CA HIS A 68 21.68 -12.70 8.41
C HIS A 68 22.51 -11.86 9.39
N ASN A 69 23.16 -10.80 8.92
CA ASN A 69 23.94 -9.86 9.72
C ASN A 69 23.94 -8.47 9.07
N GLN A 70 24.45 -7.46 9.80
CA GLN A 70 24.49 -6.08 9.33
C GLN A 70 25.28 -5.89 8.04
N GLY A 71 26.35 -6.66 7.84
CA GLY A 71 27.19 -6.57 6.64
C GLY A 71 26.45 -7.05 5.40
N GLU A 72 25.69 -8.13 5.53
CA GLU A 72 24.84 -8.67 4.46
C GLU A 72 23.65 -7.75 4.18
N ASP A 73 22.97 -7.24 5.22
CA ASP A 73 21.93 -6.23 5.09
C ASP A 73 22.42 -5.02 4.26
N LYS A 74 23.62 -4.52 4.55
CA LYS A 74 24.20 -3.39 3.82
C LYS A 74 24.49 -3.70 2.35
N LYS A 75 24.94 -4.92 2.07
CA LYS A 75 25.13 -5.37 0.68
C LYS A 75 23.83 -5.42 -0.10
N LEU A 76 22.78 -6.01 0.50
CA LEU A 76 21.46 -6.10 -0.10
C LEU A 76 20.79 -4.73 -0.29
N GLU A 77 20.98 -3.82 0.67
CA GLU A 77 20.57 -2.42 0.55
C GLU A 77 21.23 -1.73 -0.63
N ASN A 78 22.56 -1.87 -0.76
CA ASN A 78 23.31 -1.29 -1.88
C ASN A 78 22.91 -1.94 -3.22
N ASP A 79 22.69 -3.24 -3.24
CA ASP A 79 22.22 -3.96 -4.43
C ASP A 79 20.87 -3.40 -4.88
N LEU A 80 19.92 -3.24 -3.96
CA LEU A 80 18.60 -2.67 -4.24
C LEU A 80 18.68 -1.23 -4.77
N LEU A 81 19.51 -0.38 -4.18
CA LEU A 81 19.69 1.03 -4.59
C LEU A 81 20.47 1.18 -5.90
N ASN A 82 21.10 0.13 -6.40
CA ASN A 82 21.78 0.13 -7.71
C ASN A 82 21.02 -0.65 -8.79
N ASP A 83 19.90 -1.26 -8.46
CA ASP A 83 19.06 -1.99 -9.41
C ASP A 83 18.26 -1.00 -10.27
N LYS A 84 18.67 -0.85 -11.52
CA LYS A 84 18.05 0.11 -12.44
C LYS A 84 16.57 -0.18 -12.71
N LYS A 85 16.18 -1.44 -12.69
CA LYS A 85 14.79 -1.84 -12.90
C LYS A 85 13.93 -1.42 -11.70
N GLU A 86 14.37 -1.76 -10.49
CA GLU A 86 13.66 -1.43 -9.26
C GLU A 86 13.55 0.09 -9.07
N LEU A 87 14.63 0.83 -9.37
CA LEU A 87 14.62 2.30 -9.32
C LEU A 87 13.67 2.92 -10.35
N ALA A 88 13.62 2.38 -11.58
CA ALA A 88 12.71 2.88 -12.61
C ALA A 88 11.24 2.61 -12.25
N GLU A 89 10.94 1.43 -11.72
CA GLU A 89 9.60 1.08 -11.22
C GLU A 89 9.18 1.98 -10.06
N HIS A 90 10.08 2.18 -9.08
CA HIS A 90 9.80 3.07 -7.96
C HIS A 90 9.58 4.52 -8.40
N LEU A 91 10.36 5.03 -9.35
CA LEU A 91 10.18 6.36 -9.91
C LEU A 91 8.80 6.52 -10.57
N MET A 92 8.37 5.51 -11.32
CA MET A 92 7.04 5.47 -11.93
C MET A 92 5.93 5.55 -10.87
N LEU A 93 6.04 4.80 -9.79
CA LEU A 93 5.05 4.80 -8.69
C LEU A 93 5.09 6.10 -7.88
N LEU A 94 6.28 6.69 -7.70
CA LEU A 94 6.43 8.00 -7.06
C LEU A 94 5.73 9.10 -7.88
N ASP A 95 5.93 9.10 -9.20
CA ASP A 95 5.27 10.07 -10.08
C ASP A 95 3.75 9.87 -10.12
N LEU A 96 3.31 8.61 -10.12
CA LEU A 96 1.89 8.29 -9.99
C LEU A 96 1.30 8.82 -8.67
N GLY A 97 1.98 8.63 -7.55
CA GLY A 97 1.57 9.14 -6.24
C GLY A 97 1.47 10.68 -6.22
N ARG A 98 2.41 11.37 -6.87
CA ARG A 98 2.35 12.83 -7.06
C ARG A 98 1.12 13.24 -7.86
N ASN A 99 0.82 12.55 -8.95
CA ASN A 99 -0.36 12.80 -9.76
C ASN A 99 -1.65 12.55 -8.99
N ASP A 100 -1.73 11.48 -8.22
CA ASP A 100 -2.92 11.14 -7.44
C ASP A 100 -3.22 12.19 -6.37
N ILE A 101 -2.22 12.58 -5.58
CA ILE A 101 -2.35 13.67 -4.61
C ILE A 101 -2.66 15.00 -5.31
N GLY A 102 -2.04 15.26 -6.46
CA GLY A 102 -2.23 16.49 -7.22
C GLY A 102 -3.67 16.78 -7.62
N LYS A 103 -4.47 15.74 -7.83
CA LYS A 103 -5.91 15.86 -8.19
C LYS A 103 -6.76 16.49 -7.08
N VAL A 104 -6.34 16.36 -5.85
CA VAL A 104 -7.10 16.75 -4.64
C VAL A 104 -6.42 17.82 -3.79
N SER A 105 -5.22 18.24 -4.17
CA SER A 105 -4.40 19.19 -3.41
C SER A 105 -4.42 20.61 -3.99
N GLU A 106 -4.19 21.58 -3.13
CA GLU A 106 -3.95 22.97 -3.53
C GLU A 106 -2.77 23.04 -4.51
N ILE A 107 -2.87 23.87 -5.54
CA ILE A 107 -1.81 24.03 -6.56
C ILE A 107 -0.50 24.44 -5.87
N GLY A 108 0.59 23.75 -6.21
CA GLY A 108 1.92 24.00 -5.66
C GLY A 108 2.17 23.45 -4.25
N SER A 109 1.18 22.80 -3.61
CA SER A 109 1.34 22.22 -2.28
C SER A 109 1.98 20.85 -2.27
N VAL A 110 1.97 20.12 -3.40
CA VAL A 110 2.50 18.76 -3.50
C VAL A 110 4.01 18.76 -3.39
N LYS A 111 4.53 18.01 -2.42
CA LYS A 111 5.97 17.89 -2.13
C LYS A 111 6.37 16.45 -1.91
N ILE A 112 7.54 16.07 -2.40
CA ILE A 112 8.22 14.84 -2.01
C ILE A 112 9.00 15.16 -0.73
N THR A 113 8.65 14.52 0.38
CA THR A 113 9.30 14.74 1.67
C THR A 113 10.37 13.70 1.98
N GLU A 114 10.24 12.51 1.37
CA GLU A 114 11.26 11.46 1.38
C GLU A 114 11.32 10.84 -0.01
N SER A 115 12.52 10.49 -0.47
CA SER A 115 12.74 9.97 -1.82
C SER A 115 13.76 8.85 -1.81
N PHE A 116 13.37 7.68 -2.30
CA PHE A 116 14.24 6.50 -2.45
C PHE A 116 14.95 6.09 -1.16
N VAL A 117 14.28 6.15 -0.01
CA VAL A 117 14.81 5.67 1.26
C VAL A 117 14.57 4.18 1.43
N ILE A 118 15.53 3.48 2.06
CA ILE A 118 15.35 2.06 2.40
C ILE A 118 14.66 1.94 3.73
N GLU A 119 13.52 1.25 3.74
CA GLU A 119 12.85 0.80 4.95
C GLU A 119 13.07 -0.70 5.18
N LYS A 120 13.44 -1.02 6.41
CA LYS A 120 13.71 -2.40 6.84
C LYS A 120 12.56 -2.91 7.69
N TYR A 121 11.94 -3.98 7.21
CA TYR A 121 10.90 -4.72 7.91
C TYR A 121 11.47 -6.01 8.51
N SER A 122 10.64 -6.83 9.11
CA SER A 122 11.10 -8.07 9.78
C SER A 122 11.81 -9.03 8.83
N HIS A 123 11.33 -9.20 7.61
CA HIS A 123 11.83 -10.22 6.66
C HIS A 123 12.37 -9.63 5.35
N VAL A 124 12.02 -8.39 5.05
CA VAL A 124 12.36 -7.73 3.79
C VAL A 124 12.75 -6.28 4.01
N MET A 125 13.35 -5.67 2.99
CA MET A 125 13.55 -4.23 2.87
C MET A 125 12.97 -3.75 1.55
N HIS A 126 12.50 -2.52 1.53
CA HIS A 126 11.89 -1.88 0.37
C HIS A 126 12.45 -0.49 0.13
N ILE A 127 12.35 -0.03 -1.12
CA ILE A 127 12.50 1.39 -1.45
C ILE A 127 11.17 2.08 -1.18
N VAL A 128 11.21 3.16 -0.44
CA VAL A 128 10.04 3.94 -0.03
C VAL A 128 10.25 5.41 -0.37
N SER A 129 9.20 6.06 -0.83
CA SER A 129 9.14 7.52 -0.94
C SER A 129 7.89 8.04 -0.26
N ASN A 130 7.89 9.32 0.10
CA ASN A 130 6.74 9.95 0.75
C ASN A 130 6.35 11.21 0.03
N VAL A 131 5.08 11.30 -0.37
CA VAL A 131 4.50 12.46 -1.05
C VAL A 131 3.40 13.03 -0.19
N LYS A 132 3.46 14.33 0.05
CA LYS A 132 2.45 15.07 0.81
C LYS A 132 1.88 16.21 -0.01
N GLY A 133 0.62 16.55 0.26
CA GLY A 133 -0.05 17.71 -0.29
C GLY A 133 -1.03 18.28 0.72
N LYS A 134 -1.51 19.48 0.47
CA LYS A 134 -2.58 20.07 1.25
C LYS A 134 -3.88 19.97 0.48
N LEU A 135 -4.91 19.37 1.07
CA LEU A 135 -6.22 19.24 0.44
C LEU A 135 -6.80 20.59 0.03
N SER A 136 -7.31 20.66 -1.16
CA SER A 136 -8.04 21.84 -1.65
C SER A 136 -9.32 22.06 -0.84
N LYS A 137 -9.70 23.31 -0.67
CA LYS A 137 -10.95 23.66 0.05
C LYS A 137 -12.16 22.98 -0.63
N GLY A 138 -12.99 22.35 0.18
CA GLY A 138 -14.21 21.67 -0.27
C GLY A 138 -13.99 20.25 -0.78
N VAL A 139 -12.75 19.75 -0.82
CA VAL A 139 -12.46 18.36 -1.12
C VAL A 139 -12.70 17.50 0.12
N SER A 140 -13.51 16.46 -0.03
CA SER A 140 -13.81 15.52 1.06
C SER A 140 -12.71 14.46 1.25
N ASN A 141 -12.64 13.87 2.45
CA ASN A 141 -11.75 12.73 2.71
C ASN A 141 -12.06 11.53 1.80
N VAL A 142 -13.32 11.35 1.39
CA VAL A 142 -13.72 10.34 0.41
C VAL A 142 -13.10 10.63 -0.96
N SER A 143 -13.12 11.89 -1.40
CA SER A 143 -12.47 12.29 -2.66
C SER A 143 -10.96 12.06 -2.61
N ALA A 144 -10.33 12.34 -1.46
CA ALA A 144 -8.91 12.05 -1.26
C ALA A 144 -8.62 10.54 -1.37
N LEU A 145 -9.43 9.69 -0.75
CA LEU A 145 -9.31 8.23 -0.89
C LEU A 145 -9.45 7.79 -2.35
N LEU A 146 -10.47 8.28 -3.03
CA LEU A 146 -10.75 7.93 -4.44
C LEU A 146 -9.64 8.38 -5.40
N SER A 147 -8.89 9.43 -5.07
CA SER A 147 -7.75 9.87 -5.89
C SER A 147 -6.63 8.82 -5.95
N GLY A 148 -6.42 8.08 -4.87
CA GLY A 148 -5.43 7.01 -4.79
C GLY A 148 -5.90 5.67 -5.36
N LEU A 149 -7.21 5.44 -5.50
CA LEU A 149 -7.75 4.18 -6.00
C LEU A 149 -7.77 4.12 -7.54
N PRO A 150 -7.50 2.92 -8.13
CA PRO A 150 -6.84 1.78 -7.50
C PRO A 150 -5.37 2.07 -7.17
N ALA A 151 -4.77 1.31 -6.26
CA ALA A 151 -3.34 1.43 -5.97
C ALA A 151 -2.51 1.14 -7.23
N GLY A 152 -1.56 2.02 -7.54
CA GLY A 152 -0.71 1.86 -8.72
C GLY A 152 0.19 0.64 -8.68
N THR A 153 0.59 0.23 -7.47
CA THR A 153 1.34 -1.01 -7.20
C THR A 153 0.58 -2.27 -7.61
N VAL A 154 -0.75 -2.21 -7.71
CA VAL A 154 -1.60 -3.32 -8.12
C VAL A 154 -2.01 -3.21 -9.59
N SER A 155 -2.45 -2.02 -10.02
CA SER A 155 -3.03 -1.83 -11.36
C SER A 155 -2.00 -1.46 -12.43
N GLY A 156 -0.88 -0.88 -12.06
CA GLY A 156 0.09 -0.31 -12.98
C GLY A 156 -0.15 1.17 -13.30
N ALA A 157 0.73 1.74 -14.11
CA ALA A 157 0.68 3.12 -14.55
C ALA A 157 0.90 3.23 -16.07
N PRO A 158 0.24 4.19 -16.79
CA PRO A 158 -0.79 5.12 -16.32
C PRO A 158 -2.10 4.42 -15.93
N LYS A 159 -2.74 4.82 -14.84
CA LYS A 159 -3.88 4.10 -14.22
C LYS A 159 -5.03 3.78 -15.19
N ILE A 160 -5.46 4.74 -16.00
CA ILE A 160 -6.61 4.57 -16.90
C ILE A 160 -6.26 3.47 -17.91
N ARG A 161 -5.14 3.58 -18.62
CA ARG A 161 -4.74 2.60 -19.63
C ARG A 161 -4.45 1.22 -19.03
N ALA A 162 -3.86 1.17 -17.86
CA ALA A 162 -3.63 -0.09 -17.15
C ALA A 162 -4.94 -0.82 -16.85
N ARG A 163 -5.97 -0.09 -16.39
CA ARG A 163 -7.31 -0.66 -16.16
C ARG A 163 -7.98 -1.13 -17.42
N GLU A 164 -7.91 -0.36 -18.50
CA GLU A 164 -8.45 -0.78 -19.81
C GLU A 164 -7.82 -2.12 -20.25
N ILE A 165 -6.49 -2.25 -20.14
CA ILE A 165 -5.78 -3.49 -20.47
C ILE A 165 -6.21 -4.64 -19.57
N LEU A 166 -6.35 -4.41 -18.28
CA LEU A 166 -6.82 -5.43 -17.32
C LEU A 166 -8.23 -5.91 -17.70
N GLU A 167 -9.14 -5.02 -18.04
CA GLU A 167 -10.50 -5.36 -18.49
C GLU A 167 -10.52 -6.12 -19.82
N GLU A 168 -9.55 -5.85 -20.72
CA GLU A 168 -9.40 -6.57 -22.00
C GLU A 168 -8.85 -7.99 -21.80
N VAL A 169 -8.01 -8.22 -20.79
CA VAL A 169 -7.23 -9.47 -20.63
C VAL A 169 -7.82 -10.38 -19.56
N GLU A 170 -8.36 -9.83 -18.47
CA GLU A 170 -8.91 -10.62 -17.38
C GLU A 170 -10.32 -11.13 -17.70
N LEU A 171 -10.49 -12.45 -17.60
CA LEU A 171 -11.79 -13.11 -17.81
C LEU A 171 -12.74 -12.97 -16.62
N VAL A 172 -12.20 -12.63 -15.45
CA VAL A 172 -12.96 -12.53 -14.18
C VAL A 172 -12.55 -11.24 -13.47
N LEU A 173 -13.53 -10.49 -13.00
CA LEU A 173 -13.28 -9.29 -12.20
C LEU A 173 -12.41 -9.62 -10.97
N GLY A 174 -11.41 -8.78 -10.71
CA GLY A 174 -10.43 -8.97 -9.64
C GLY A 174 -10.99 -9.00 -8.21
N SER A 175 -12.30 -8.80 -8.03
CA SER A 175 -13.02 -8.86 -6.76
C SER A 175 -12.38 -7.98 -5.67
N ILE A 176 -11.85 -8.60 -4.60
CA ILE A 176 -11.24 -7.89 -3.46
C ILE A 176 -9.83 -7.37 -3.80
N CYS A 177 -9.16 -7.89 -4.85
CA CYS A 177 -7.85 -7.42 -5.29
C CYS A 177 -7.88 -5.94 -5.69
N GLY A 178 -6.91 -5.18 -5.21
CA GLY A 178 -6.81 -3.74 -5.48
C GLY A 178 -7.77 -2.86 -4.69
N GLY A 179 -8.50 -3.42 -3.73
CA GLY A 179 -9.33 -2.68 -2.80
C GLY A 179 -8.52 -1.94 -1.72
N GLY A 180 -9.18 -1.11 -0.96
CA GLY A 180 -8.63 -0.41 0.20
C GLY A 180 -9.32 -0.83 1.49
N VAL A 181 -8.55 -0.87 2.57
CA VAL A 181 -9.03 -1.05 3.93
C VAL A 181 -8.65 0.18 4.74
N GLY A 182 -9.59 0.75 5.48
CA GLY A 182 -9.33 1.95 6.24
C GLY A 182 -10.48 2.36 7.15
N TYR A 183 -10.36 3.56 7.71
CA TYR A 183 -11.40 4.16 8.55
C TYR A 183 -11.41 5.69 8.35
N PHE A 184 -12.54 6.28 8.65
CA PHE A 184 -12.72 7.73 8.77
C PHE A 184 -13.00 8.05 10.24
N SER A 185 -12.31 9.03 10.81
CA SER A 185 -12.48 9.50 12.19
C SER A 185 -12.78 10.99 12.22
#